data_9404db91ed41d830a295cbbc2e656511
#
_entry.id   9404db91ed41d830a295cbbc2e656511
#
_cell.length_a   1.000
_cell.length_b   1.000
_cell.length_c   1.000
_cell.angle_alpha   90.00
_cell.angle_beta   90.00
_cell.angle_gamma   90.00
#
_symmetry.space_group_name_H-M   'P 1'
#
loop_
_entity.id
_entity.type
_entity.pdbx_description
1 polymer ?
#
loop_
_entity_poly.entity_id
_entity_poly.type
_entity_poly.pdbx_seq_one_letter_code
_entity_poly.pdbx_strand_id
1 'polypeptide(L)'
;MKYTLFPSIGFSICALVFLSLVGIMYLSKKKYKNLENNIFAFMLVFTIVLLILEIVCVYTMSIRDEIPKLNEMLCREYILGTIIWTTSFIAYIWSLGTRNKKVKNKRKRNVILTILLFVIISILFVISCFSPITYSGGSGELYVIGGDAVSVVYVAGFAMVTALLFFLLKNNLKLPWAQRAPIYFVVVFFAVVTAFQVLSGYDFNDLTYIFAFCVTALYFTIESQDNKLISELEKSKEEAIEADKAKTEFLSNMSHEIRTPLNTIMGFSESLLGEDKLTEEVVKRDTKSIHSASVSLLDLVNNILDISRIESGKEEKEEKEYALENLIFDINSVISSKINKESLEFKIDINQNIPSKYYGDSSKIYKIIICVLQNAIKYTNYGSITLKVEGTKDNDMFNFDFAVLNTGHAMKMEDFEKDFNDFVKLGNSTQNNIDSTTLGLIIAKRLVNMLGGEIKFVNEPGKGTQYHVIISQKIISEEKIGNIFEGKDDNETSSSSLLNLKGKKILIVDDNKINIKLATRLLESYNFEIDSALSGKECLEKVKNAKYDLIFLDHMMPELDGVTTMKLLKESGYNIPPVVALTANSYTGLKGKYLEAGFSDYLSKPISFRELNKLINKFFSEK
;
A
#
# COMPACT_ATOMS: atom_id res chain seq x y z
N MET A 1 -39.50 -21.07 55.36
CA MET A 1 -38.16 -20.47 55.24
C MET A 1 -38.37 -18.96 55.25
N LYS A 2 -37.96 -18.22 56.31
CA LYS A 2 -38.14 -16.76 56.39
C LYS A 2 -37.21 -16.11 55.33
N TYR A 3 -37.77 -15.66 54.22
CA TYR A 3 -37.04 -14.83 53.29
C TYR A 3 -36.87 -13.44 53.91
N THR A 4 -35.69 -13.12 54.31
CA THR A 4 -35.37 -11.76 54.80
C THR A 4 -35.31 -10.80 53.58
N LEU A 5 -35.78 -9.58 53.75
CA LEU A 5 -35.82 -8.51 52.73
C LEU A 5 -34.44 -8.29 52.05
N PHE A 6 -33.38 -8.54 52.80
CA PHE A 6 -31.98 -8.30 52.40
C PHE A 6 -31.46 -9.15 51.19
N PRO A 7 -31.78 -10.45 51.08
CA PRO A 7 -31.25 -11.23 49.94
C PRO A 7 -31.84 -10.81 48.57
N SER A 8 -33.11 -10.52 48.46
CA SER A 8 -33.72 -10.13 47.16
C SER A 8 -33.29 -8.76 46.73
N ILE A 9 -33.21 -7.77 47.63
CA ILE A 9 -32.66 -6.45 47.30
C ILE A 9 -31.14 -6.56 46.94
N GLY A 10 -30.42 -7.44 47.60
CA GLY A 10 -29.01 -7.65 47.34
C GLY A 10 -28.72 -8.10 45.91
N PHE A 11 -29.48 -9.00 45.35
CA PHE A 11 -29.36 -9.44 43.94
C PHE A 11 -29.66 -8.31 42.98
N SER A 12 -30.73 -7.52 43.19
CA SER A 12 -31.08 -6.37 42.35
C SER A 12 -29.99 -5.31 42.36
N ILE A 13 -29.38 -5.05 43.52
CA ILE A 13 -28.25 -4.11 43.66
C ILE A 13 -27.03 -4.63 42.88
N CYS A 14 -26.68 -5.91 43.02
CA CYS A 14 -25.57 -6.51 42.26
C CYS A 14 -25.81 -6.43 40.76
N ALA A 15 -27.02 -6.75 40.29
CA ALA A 15 -27.37 -6.64 38.88
C ALA A 15 -27.31 -5.18 38.39
N LEU A 16 -27.74 -4.22 39.21
CA LEU A 16 -27.70 -2.80 38.91
C LEU A 16 -26.25 -2.30 38.76
N VAL A 17 -25.39 -2.64 39.69
CA VAL A 17 -23.96 -2.28 39.62
C VAL A 17 -23.30 -2.86 38.38
N PHE A 18 -23.53 -4.17 38.13
CA PHE A 18 -22.95 -4.83 36.98
C PHE A 18 -23.44 -4.25 35.64
N LEU A 19 -24.75 -4.03 35.51
CA LEU A 19 -25.34 -3.45 34.31
C LEU A 19 -24.91 -1.99 34.10
N SER A 20 -24.70 -1.24 35.18
CA SER A 20 -24.15 0.11 35.11
C SER A 20 -22.72 0.13 34.56
N LEU A 21 -21.88 -0.85 34.93
CA LEU A 21 -20.54 -1.00 34.34
C LEU A 21 -20.64 -1.34 32.84
N VAL A 22 -21.54 -2.23 32.43
CA VAL A 22 -21.80 -2.51 31.02
C VAL A 22 -22.28 -1.25 30.28
N GLY A 23 -23.12 -0.46 30.93
CA GLY A 23 -23.58 0.84 30.42
C GLY A 23 -22.44 1.82 30.18
N ILE A 24 -21.52 1.96 31.11
CA ILE A 24 -20.32 2.80 30.98
C ILE A 24 -19.45 2.29 29.81
N MET A 25 -19.20 0.99 29.74
CA MET A 25 -18.45 0.38 28.64
C MET A 25 -19.13 0.59 27.27
N TYR A 26 -20.46 0.54 27.23
CA TYR A 26 -21.22 0.81 26.03
C TYR A 26 -21.17 2.29 25.62
N LEU A 27 -21.26 3.22 26.58
CA LEU A 27 -21.23 4.66 26.35
C LEU A 27 -19.85 5.18 25.94
N SER A 28 -18.76 4.55 26.40
CA SER A 28 -17.39 4.93 26.07
C SER A 28 -16.96 4.62 24.65
N LYS A 29 -17.72 3.77 23.92
CA LYS A 29 -17.41 3.36 22.55
C LYS A 29 -18.07 4.29 21.53
N LYS A 30 -17.37 4.54 20.39
CA LYS A 30 -17.91 5.27 19.25
C LYS A 30 -19.13 4.52 18.69
N LYS A 31 -20.26 5.20 18.55
CA LYS A 31 -21.54 4.58 18.16
C LYS A 31 -21.94 4.95 16.75
N TYR A 32 -22.43 3.96 16.03
CA TYR A 32 -23.08 4.17 14.74
C TYR A 32 -24.58 4.40 14.96
N LYS A 33 -25.15 5.39 14.26
CA LYS A 33 -26.59 5.70 14.33
C LYS A 33 -27.42 4.65 13.54
N ASN A 34 -27.51 3.44 14.07
CA ASN A 34 -28.34 2.38 13.53
C ASN A 34 -29.55 2.14 14.44
N LEU A 35 -30.64 1.62 13.86
CA LEU A 35 -31.86 1.33 14.61
C LEU A 35 -31.59 0.29 15.71
N GLU A 36 -30.78 -0.71 15.42
CA GLU A 36 -30.38 -1.76 16.36
C GLU A 36 -29.71 -1.18 17.61
N ASN A 37 -28.71 -0.32 17.41
CA ASN A 37 -27.97 0.32 18.50
C ASN A 37 -28.86 1.23 19.36
N ASN A 38 -29.85 1.90 18.73
CA ASN A 38 -30.79 2.74 19.47
C ASN A 38 -31.73 1.90 20.34
N ILE A 39 -32.25 0.76 19.82
CA ILE A 39 -33.09 -0.15 20.57
C ILE A 39 -32.29 -0.80 21.71
N PHE A 40 -31.05 -1.22 21.45
CA PHE A 40 -30.18 -1.79 22.48
C PHE A 40 -29.88 -0.76 23.59
N ALA A 41 -29.54 0.48 23.22
CA ALA A 41 -29.32 1.56 24.17
C ALA A 41 -30.55 1.81 25.04
N PHE A 42 -31.74 1.81 24.43
CA PHE A 42 -32.99 1.93 25.16
C PHE A 42 -33.17 0.77 26.14
N MET A 43 -33.01 -0.48 25.71
CA MET A 43 -33.14 -1.66 26.55
C MET A 43 -32.16 -1.62 27.74
N LEU A 44 -30.89 -1.21 27.52
CA LEU A 44 -29.87 -1.12 28.55
C LEU A 44 -30.27 -0.11 29.63
N VAL A 45 -30.63 1.12 29.22
CA VAL A 45 -31.03 2.17 30.16
C VAL A 45 -32.33 1.79 30.85
N PHE A 46 -33.30 1.23 30.11
CA PHE A 46 -34.60 0.85 30.64
C PHE A 46 -34.50 -0.31 31.64
N THR A 47 -33.56 -1.25 31.44
CA THR A 47 -33.32 -2.34 32.42
C THR A 47 -32.78 -1.77 33.75
N ILE A 48 -31.91 -0.74 33.68
CA ILE A 48 -31.42 -0.04 34.88
C ILE A 48 -32.59 0.61 35.64
N VAL A 49 -33.48 1.30 34.90
CA VAL A 49 -34.67 1.91 35.49
C VAL A 49 -35.60 0.86 36.13
N LEU A 50 -35.81 -0.28 35.46
CA LEU A 50 -36.60 -1.38 35.98
C LEU A 50 -36.03 -2.01 37.24
N LEU A 51 -34.71 -2.18 37.32
CA LEU A 51 -34.02 -2.64 38.54
C LEU A 51 -34.21 -1.68 39.71
N ILE A 52 -34.16 -0.39 39.48
CA ILE A 52 -34.42 0.63 40.49
C ILE A 52 -35.91 0.55 40.93
N LEU A 53 -36.83 0.47 39.98
CA LEU A 53 -38.26 0.35 40.26
C LEU A 53 -38.60 -0.91 41.04
N GLU A 54 -37.95 -2.04 40.72
CA GLU A 54 -38.05 -3.30 41.46
C GLU A 54 -37.64 -3.15 42.93
N ILE A 55 -36.45 -2.53 43.17
CA ILE A 55 -35.96 -2.28 44.53
C ILE A 55 -36.99 -1.43 45.31
N VAL A 56 -37.53 -0.39 44.67
CA VAL A 56 -38.55 0.48 45.27
C VAL A 56 -39.86 -0.29 45.52
N CYS A 57 -40.31 -1.14 44.59
CA CYS A 57 -41.50 -1.97 44.76
C CYS A 57 -41.33 -2.96 45.93
N VAL A 58 -40.22 -3.66 46.03
CA VAL A 58 -39.92 -4.58 47.14
C VAL A 58 -39.92 -3.83 48.47
N TYR A 59 -39.32 -2.62 48.52
CA TYR A 59 -39.36 -1.82 49.73
C TYR A 59 -40.78 -1.35 50.10
N THR A 60 -41.56 -0.83 49.14
CA THR A 60 -42.95 -0.36 49.41
C THR A 60 -43.90 -1.49 49.74
N MET A 61 -43.62 -2.72 49.23
CA MET A 61 -44.38 -3.91 49.68
C MET A 61 -44.20 -4.22 51.17
N SER A 62 -43.01 -3.98 51.74
CA SER A 62 -42.74 -4.20 53.16
C SER A 62 -43.52 -3.23 54.09
N ILE A 63 -43.91 -2.06 53.59
CA ILE A 63 -44.69 -1.03 54.33
C ILE A 63 -46.05 -0.78 53.69
N ARG A 64 -46.59 -1.78 52.96
CA ARG A 64 -47.83 -1.69 52.19
C ARG A 64 -49.00 -1.19 52.97
N ASP A 65 -49.15 -1.63 54.24
CA ASP A 65 -50.28 -1.27 55.09
C ASP A 65 -50.29 0.23 55.41
N GLU A 66 -49.16 0.92 55.32
CA GLU A 66 -49.03 2.35 55.52
C GLU A 66 -49.34 3.16 54.23
N ILE A 67 -48.97 2.58 53.06
CA ILE A 67 -49.03 3.29 51.76
C ILE A 67 -49.67 2.42 50.64
N PRO A 68 -50.89 1.87 50.83
CA PRO A 68 -51.46 0.86 49.93
C PRO A 68 -51.64 1.34 48.51
N LYS A 69 -52.08 2.57 48.28
CA LYS A 69 -52.29 3.14 46.93
C LYS A 69 -50.99 3.35 46.16
N LEU A 70 -49.93 3.83 46.85
CA LEU A 70 -48.62 4.07 46.25
C LEU A 70 -48.00 2.73 45.85
N ASN A 71 -48.05 1.72 46.71
CA ASN A 71 -47.56 0.40 46.41
C ASN A 71 -48.26 -0.23 45.20
N GLU A 72 -49.59 -0.14 45.10
CA GLU A 72 -50.33 -0.63 43.97
C GLU A 72 -49.93 0.06 42.67
N MET A 73 -49.78 1.38 42.69
CA MET A 73 -49.34 2.16 41.54
C MET A 73 -47.95 1.74 41.05
N LEU A 74 -46.98 1.64 41.97
CA LEU A 74 -45.62 1.21 41.63
C LEU A 74 -45.54 -0.20 41.09
N CYS A 75 -46.33 -1.13 41.65
CA CYS A 75 -46.45 -2.51 41.17
C CYS A 75 -47.03 -2.57 39.75
N ARG A 76 -48.02 -1.73 39.42
CA ARG A 76 -48.59 -1.65 38.07
C ARG A 76 -47.58 -1.05 37.09
N GLU A 77 -46.81 -0.01 37.48
CA GLU A 77 -45.73 0.55 36.65
C GLU A 77 -44.62 -0.48 36.39
N TYR A 78 -44.26 -1.29 37.38
CA TYR A 78 -43.30 -2.37 37.22
C TYR A 78 -43.79 -3.43 36.21
N ILE A 79 -45.07 -3.87 36.32
CA ILE A 79 -45.70 -4.79 35.37
C ILE A 79 -45.71 -4.22 33.95
N LEU A 80 -46.06 -2.94 33.79
CA LEU A 80 -46.00 -2.26 32.50
C LEU A 80 -44.58 -2.22 31.94
N GLY A 81 -43.62 -1.91 32.78
CA GLY A 81 -42.21 -1.86 32.43
C GLY A 81 -41.68 -3.20 31.88
N THR A 82 -42.08 -4.32 32.48
CA THR A 82 -41.69 -5.66 31.97
C THR A 82 -42.30 -5.97 30.58
N ILE A 83 -43.52 -5.49 30.32
CA ILE A 83 -44.14 -5.58 28.99
C ILE A 83 -43.40 -4.76 27.97
N ILE A 84 -43.04 -3.52 28.29
CA ILE A 84 -42.27 -2.62 27.41
C ILE A 84 -40.89 -3.21 27.12
N TRP A 85 -40.23 -3.77 28.13
CA TRP A 85 -38.91 -4.39 27.93
C TRP A 85 -38.99 -5.59 26.99
N THR A 86 -39.95 -6.51 27.20
CA THR A 86 -40.13 -7.72 26.38
C THR A 86 -40.43 -7.37 24.93
N THR A 87 -41.29 -6.39 24.68
CA THR A 87 -41.59 -5.92 23.33
C THR A 87 -40.39 -5.24 22.66
N SER A 88 -39.57 -4.51 23.41
CA SER A 88 -38.31 -3.91 22.92
C SER A 88 -37.27 -4.98 22.53
N PHE A 89 -37.17 -6.06 23.31
CA PHE A 89 -36.34 -7.21 23.00
C PHE A 89 -36.74 -7.87 21.67
N ILE A 90 -38.03 -8.07 21.43
CA ILE A 90 -38.55 -8.60 20.15
C ILE A 90 -38.19 -7.66 18.99
N ALA A 91 -38.36 -6.33 19.18
CA ALA A 91 -38.00 -5.34 18.18
C ALA A 91 -36.50 -5.37 17.85
N TYR A 92 -35.66 -5.57 18.85
CA TYR A 92 -34.22 -5.72 18.68
C TYR A 92 -33.87 -6.95 17.82
N ILE A 93 -34.37 -8.12 18.18
CA ILE A 93 -34.14 -9.37 17.43
C ILE A 93 -34.69 -9.29 16.01
N TRP A 94 -35.89 -8.68 15.82
CA TRP A 94 -36.44 -8.43 14.49
C TRP A 94 -35.51 -7.53 13.65
N SER A 95 -34.98 -6.47 14.23
CA SER A 95 -34.07 -5.56 13.57
C SER A 95 -32.80 -6.28 13.09
N LEU A 96 -32.19 -7.10 13.95
CA LEU A 96 -31.04 -7.95 13.59
C LEU A 96 -31.37 -8.91 12.44
N GLY A 97 -32.52 -9.57 12.47
CA GLY A 97 -32.95 -10.52 11.43
C GLY A 97 -33.22 -9.89 10.06
N THR A 98 -33.39 -8.58 10.01
CA THR A 98 -33.67 -7.82 8.77
C THR A 98 -32.48 -6.97 8.27
N ARG A 99 -31.36 -7.00 8.96
CA ARG A 99 -30.16 -6.19 8.66
C ARG A 99 -29.65 -6.40 7.23
N ASN A 100 -29.55 -7.65 6.78
CA ASN A 100 -28.95 -8.04 5.50
C ASN A 100 -29.92 -8.16 4.31
N LYS A 101 -31.21 -7.86 4.49
CA LYS A 101 -32.16 -7.89 3.39
C LYS A 101 -32.22 -6.53 2.68
N LYS A 102 -31.84 -6.48 1.39
CA LYS A 102 -32.14 -5.34 0.49
C LYS A 102 -33.67 -5.23 0.32
N VAL A 103 -34.36 -4.56 1.23
CA VAL A 103 -35.79 -4.37 1.15
C VAL A 103 -36.09 -2.98 0.65
N LYS A 104 -36.80 -2.90 -0.48
CA LYS A 104 -37.16 -1.67 -1.20
C LYS A 104 -37.96 -0.66 -0.36
N ASN A 105 -38.50 -1.07 0.83
CA ASN A 105 -39.28 -0.23 1.74
C ASN A 105 -38.93 -0.45 3.23
N LYS A 106 -37.64 -0.43 3.58
CA LYS A 106 -37.18 -0.64 4.97
C LYS A 106 -37.83 0.34 5.96
N ARG A 107 -37.98 1.61 5.58
CA ARG A 107 -38.61 2.66 6.42
C ARG A 107 -40.06 2.38 6.68
N LYS A 108 -40.86 2.03 5.66
CA LYS A 108 -42.31 1.73 5.79
C LYS A 108 -42.55 0.53 6.67
N ARG A 109 -41.74 -0.52 6.54
CA ARG A 109 -41.85 -1.74 7.36
C ARG A 109 -41.51 -1.49 8.83
N ASN A 110 -40.51 -0.69 9.13
CA ASN A 110 -40.14 -0.32 10.50
C ASN A 110 -41.27 0.49 11.16
N VAL A 111 -41.88 1.42 10.43
CA VAL A 111 -43.03 2.19 10.92
C VAL A 111 -44.21 1.26 11.25
N ILE A 112 -44.53 0.32 10.37
CA ILE A 112 -45.63 -0.67 10.62
C ILE A 112 -45.32 -1.48 11.87
N LEU A 113 -44.11 -2.00 12.04
CA LEU A 113 -43.70 -2.74 13.22
C LEU A 113 -43.85 -1.92 14.51
N THR A 114 -43.37 -0.66 14.47
CA THR A 114 -43.46 0.25 15.63
C THR A 114 -44.94 0.48 16.02
N ILE A 115 -45.82 0.71 15.04
CA ILE A 115 -47.26 0.88 15.29
C ILE A 115 -47.85 -0.39 15.89
N LEU A 116 -47.53 -1.57 15.33
CA LEU A 116 -48.06 -2.86 15.82
C LEU A 116 -47.61 -3.11 17.27
N LEU A 117 -46.35 -2.89 17.59
CA LEU A 117 -45.81 -3.03 18.94
C LEU A 117 -46.48 -2.04 19.91
N PHE A 118 -46.69 -0.80 19.50
CA PHE A 118 -47.40 0.21 20.30
C PHE A 118 -48.82 -0.22 20.59
N VAL A 119 -49.56 -0.76 19.61
CA VAL A 119 -50.93 -1.27 19.80
C VAL A 119 -50.94 -2.44 20.78
N ILE A 120 -50.01 -3.39 20.66
CA ILE A 120 -49.90 -4.53 21.58
C ILE A 120 -49.62 -4.03 23.00
N ILE A 121 -48.66 -3.15 23.20
CA ILE A 121 -48.34 -2.57 24.51
C ILE A 121 -49.57 -1.88 25.10
N SER A 122 -50.31 -1.09 24.30
CA SER A 122 -51.50 -0.37 24.76
C SER A 122 -52.61 -1.34 25.20
N ILE A 123 -52.84 -2.41 24.45
CA ILE A 123 -53.83 -3.43 24.81
C ILE A 123 -53.46 -4.14 26.13
N LEU A 124 -52.22 -4.59 26.26
CA LEU A 124 -51.74 -5.27 27.45
C LEU A 124 -51.73 -4.33 28.67
N PHE A 125 -51.40 -3.04 28.48
CA PHE A 125 -51.50 -2.03 29.52
C PHE A 125 -52.93 -1.86 30.02
N VAL A 126 -53.90 -1.72 29.11
CA VAL A 126 -55.32 -1.59 29.50
C VAL A 126 -55.79 -2.82 30.29
N ILE A 127 -55.48 -4.04 29.82
CA ILE A 127 -55.81 -5.28 30.52
C ILE A 127 -55.16 -5.28 31.91
N SER A 128 -53.89 -4.95 32.04
CA SER A 128 -53.17 -4.91 33.34
C SER A 128 -53.75 -3.88 34.31
N CYS A 129 -54.26 -2.72 33.82
CA CYS A 129 -54.86 -1.70 34.66
C CYS A 129 -56.19 -2.17 35.31
N PHE A 130 -56.96 -2.99 34.61
CA PHE A 130 -58.27 -3.50 35.11
C PHE A 130 -58.17 -4.86 35.80
N SER A 131 -57.05 -5.55 35.70
CA SER A 131 -56.85 -6.85 36.35
C SER A 131 -56.50 -6.69 37.83
N PRO A 132 -57.00 -7.55 38.74
CA PRO A 132 -56.67 -7.48 40.17
C PRO A 132 -55.23 -7.91 40.41
N ILE A 133 -54.57 -7.21 41.35
CA ILE A 133 -53.27 -7.59 41.91
C ILE A 133 -53.54 -8.27 43.24
N THR A 134 -52.98 -9.44 43.41
CA THR A 134 -53.00 -10.14 44.71
C THR A 134 -51.58 -10.10 45.32
N TYR A 135 -51.56 -10.06 46.62
CA TYR A 135 -50.32 -10.01 47.37
C TYR A 135 -50.31 -11.23 48.31
N SER A 136 -49.27 -12.03 48.24
CA SER A 136 -49.05 -13.16 49.17
C SER A 136 -47.86 -12.88 50.07
N GLY A 137 -47.99 -13.22 51.34
CA GLY A 137 -46.97 -13.03 52.39
C GLY A 137 -47.56 -12.38 53.66
N GLY A 138 -47.03 -12.73 54.85
CA GLY A 138 -47.42 -12.21 56.15
C GLY A 138 -46.32 -11.37 56.82
N SER A 139 -46.60 -10.81 58.01
CA SER A 139 -45.63 -9.98 58.72
C SER A 139 -44.30 -10.71 58.96
N GLY A 140 -43.22 -10.28 58.30
CA GLY A 140 -41.90 -10.84 58.32
C GLY A 140 -41.55 -11.81 57.21
N GLU A 141 -42.46 -12.05 56.25
CA GLU A 141 -42.22 -12.75 54.99
C GLU A 141 -42.16 -11.79 53.82
N LEU A 142 -41.46 -12.21 52.78
CA LEU A 142 -41.38 -11.40 51.54
C LEU A 142 -42.77 -11.37 50.90
N TYR A 143 -43.31 -10.18 50.68
CA TYR A 143 -44.52 -9.99 49.90
C TYR A 143 -44.25 -10.22 48.42
N VAL A 144 -45.09 -10.98 47.79
CA VAL A 144 -44.98 -11.33 46.40
C VAL A 144 -46.19 -10.85 45.65
N ILE A 145 -45.97 -10.29 44.46
CA ILE A 145 -47.04 -9.81 43.57
C ILE A 145 -47.55 -10.98 42.76
N GLY A 146 -48.85 -11.22 42.84
CA GLY A 146 -49.54 -12.24 42.06
C GLY A 146 -50.85 -11.69 41.47
N GLY A 147 -51.73 -12.61 41.03
CA GLY A 147 -53.05 -12.32 40.50
C GLY A 147 -53.12 -12.21 38.97
N ASP A 148 -54.30 -11.83 38.50
CA ASP A 148 -54.58 -11.82 37.03
C ASP A 148 -53.72 -10.82 36.28
N ALA A 149 -53.32 -9.71 36.89
CA ALA A 149 -52.43 -8.72 36.28
C ALA A 149 -51.06 -9.31 35.97
N VAL A 150 -50.53 -10.15 36.85
CA VAL A 150 -49.22 -10.83 36.67
C VAL A 150 -49.37 -11.98 35.65
N SER A 151 -50.49 -12.72 35.71
CA SER A 151 -50.77 -13.78 34.73
C SER A 151 -50.81 -13.29 33.29
N VAL A 152 -51.32 -12.07 33.08
CA VAL A 152 -51.29 -11.42 31.76
C VAL A 152 -49.86 -11.22 31.25
N VAL A 153 -48.89 -10.85 32.11
CA VAL A 153 -47.47 -10.68 31.71
C VAL A 153 -46.87 -12.02 31.33
N TYR A 154 -47.11 -13.08 32.10
CA TYR A 154 -46.60 -14.42 31.79
C TYR A 154 -47.16 -14.96 30.47
N VAL A 155 -48.48 -14.85 30.24
CA VAL A 155 -49.10 -15.28 29.00
C VAL A 155 -48.55 -14.47 27.81
N ALA A 156 -48.45 -13.15 27.97
CA ALA A 156 -47.90 -12.29 26.94
C ALA A 156 -46.42 -12.64 26.67
N GLY A 157 -45.61 -12.82 27.71
CA GLY A 157 -44.21 -13.21 27.60
C GLY A 157 -44.04 -14.55 26.88
N PHE A 158 -44.82 -15.56 27.25
CA PHE A 158 -44.78 -16.86 26.61
C PHE A 158 -45.19 -16.80 25.13
N ALA A 159 -46.27 -16.07 24.80
CA ALA A 159 -46.70 -15.87 23.42
C ALA A 159 -45.65 -15.16 22.59
N MET A 160 -45.01 -14.13 23.16
CA MET A 160 -43.94 -13.38 22.51
C MET A 160 -42.67 -14.23 22.28
N VAL A 161 -42.25 -15.04 23.25
CA VAL A 161 -41.11 -15.95 23.11
C VAL A 161 -41.37 -17.02 22.04
N THR A 162 -42.58 -17.58 22.01
CA THR A 162 -42.98 -18.57 20.98
C THR A 162 -42.97 -17.95 19.58
N ALA A 163 -43.53 -16.74 19.45
CA ALA A 163 -43.49 -16.00 18.19
C ALA A 163 -42.04 -15.69 17.74
N LEU A 164 -41.17 -15.36 18.68
CA LEU A 164 -39.75 -15.08 18.41
C LEU A 164 -39.02 -16.36 17.98
N LEU A 165 -39.23 -17.49 18.64
CA LEU A 165 -38.67 -18.78 18.24
C LEU A 165 -39.11 -19.16 16.82
N PHE A 166 -40.39 -19.01 16.52
CA PHE A 166 -40.91 -19.25 15.18
C PHE A 166 -40.28 -18.33 14.14
N PHE A 167 -40.09 -17.04 14.46
CA PHE A 167 -39.45 -16.08 13.59
C PHE A 167 -37.96 -16.45 13.34
N LEU A 168 -37.23 -16.84 14.37
CA LEU A 168 -35.82 -17.25 14.28
C LEU A 168 -35.67 -18.51 13.42
N LEU A 169 -36.53 -19.51 13.61
CA LEU A 169 -36.52 -20.75 12.83
C LEU A 169 -36.85 -20.50 11.36
N LYS A 170 -37.86 -19.66 11.08
CA LYS A 170 -38.29 -19.37 9.71
C LYS A 170 -37.34 -18.49 8.92
N ASN A 171 -36.69 -17.53 9.55
CA ASN A 171 -35.87 -16.51 8.83
C ASN A 171 -34.41 -16.87 8.64
N ASN A 172 -33.92 -17.96 9.23
CA ASN A 172 -32.53 -18.42 9.12
C ASN A 172 -31.56 -17.23 9.12
N LEU A 173 -31.37 -16.63 10.31
CA LEU A 173 -30.56 -15.43 10.49
C LEU A 173 -29.22 -15.60 9.74
N LYS A 174 -28.91 -14.71 8.79
CA LYS A 174 -27.63 -14.71 8.06
C LYS A 174 -26.49 -14.15 8.92
N LEU A 175 -26.46 -14.53 10.19
CA LEU A 175 -25.38 -14.20 11.12
C LEU A 175 -24.44 -15.41 11.26
N PRO A 176 -23.15 -15.21 11.57
CA PRO A 176 -22.25 -16.29 11.95
C PRO A 176 -22.80 -17.08 13.14
N TRP A 177 -22.47 -18.37 13.23
CA TRP A 177 -22.96 -19.23 14.34
C TRP A 177 -22.63 -18.64 15.72
N ALA A 178 -21.43 -18.07 15.88
CA ALA A 178 -21.01 -17.42 17.12
C ALA A 178 -21.95 -16.29 17.59
N GLN A 179 -22.62 -15.59 16.67
CA GLN A 179 -23.60 -14.54 17.00
C GLN A 179 -25.04 -15.08 17.13
N ARG A 180 -25.36 -16.22 16.48
CA ARG A 180 -26.71 -16.84 16.58
C ARG A 180 -26.88 -17.61 17.87
N ALA A 181 -25.88 -18.38 18.27
CA ALA A 181 -25.97 -19.26 19.45
C ALA A 181 -26.37 -18.49 20.73
N PRO A 182 -25.81 -17.32 21.06
CA PRO A 182 -26.24 -16.53 22.22
C PRO A 182 -27.71 -16.07 22.13
N ILE A 183 -28.21 -15.70 20.95
CA ILE A 183 -29.60 -15.29 20.76
C ILE A 183 -30.56 -16.47 21.08
N TYR A 184 -30.25 -17.63 20.52
CA TYR A 184 -31.05 -18.85 20.83
C TYR A 184 -30.97 -19.20 22.29
N PHE A 185 -29.77 -19.13 22.90
CA PHE A 185 -29.58 -19.39 24.33
C PHE A 185 -30.42 -18.45 25.19
N VAL A 186 -30.38 -17.15 24.95
CA VAL A 186 -31.17 -16.15 25.68
C VAL A 186 -32.65 -16.40 25.54
N VAL A 187 -33.15 -16.73 24.34
CA VAL A 187 -34.57 -17.01 24.09
C VAL A 187 -35.02 -18.30 24.79
N VAL A 188 -34.22 -19.37 24.70
CA VAL A 188 -34.51 -20.64 25.37
C VAL A 188 -34.44 -20.48 26.88
N PHE A 189 -33.43 -19.81 27.39
CA PHE A 189 -33.29 -19.53 28.82
C PHE A 189 -34.47 -18.74 29.37
N PHE A 190 -34.90 -17.68 28.67
CA PHE A 190 -36.10 -16.92 29.03
C PHE A 190 -37.37 -17.80 29.03
N ALA A 191 -37.54 -18.64 28.01
CA ALA A 191 -38.67 -19.57 27.93
C ALA A 191 -38.70 -20.58 29.10
N VAL A 192 -37.55 -21.18 29.43
CA VAL A 192 -37.41 -22.16 30.52
C VAL A 192 -37.70 -21.51 31.87
N VAL A 193 -37.16 -20.32 32.14
CA VAL A 193 -37.39 -19.63 33.41
C VAL A 193 -38.87 -19.20 33.54
N THR A 194 -39.46 -18.67 32.46
CA THR A 194 -40.89 -18.30 32.48
C THR A 194 -41.78 -19.53 32.71
N ALA A 195 -41.48 -20.65 32.05
CA ALA A 195 -42.22 -21.89 32.26
C ALA A 195 -42.05 -22.42 33.69
N PHE A 196 -40.84 -22.37 34.26
CA PHE A 196 -40.57 -22.78 35.63
C PHE A 196 -41.34 -21.92 36.63
N GLN A 197 -41.38 -20.58 36.45
CA GLN A 197 -42.17 -19.67 37.30
C GLN A 197 -43.65 -19.97 37.25
N VAL A 198 -44.21 -20.22 36.06
CA VAL A 198 -45.63 -20.58 35.89
C VAL A 198 -45.95 -21.91 36.56
N LEU A 199 -45.08 -22.93 36.43
CA LEU A 199 -45.31 -24.28 36.96
C LEU A 199 -45.09 -24.39 38.49
N SER A 200 -44.12 -23.61 39.03
CA SER A 200 -43.75 -23.67 40.45
C SER A 200 -44.63 -22.79 41.34
N GLY A 201 -45.50 -21.93 40.76
CA GLY A 201 -46.27 -20.95 41.51
C GLY A 201 -45.43 -19.92 42.26
N TYR A 202 -44.12 -19.85 41.92
CA TYR A 202 -43.22 -18.80 42.42
C TYR A 202 -43.45 -17.51 41.67
N ASP A 203 -43.53 -16.46 42.43
CA ASP A 203 -44.03 -15.18 42.01
C ASP A 203 -42.93 -14.25 41.40
N PHE A 204 -43.38 -13.16 40.84
CA PHE A 204 -42.91 -12.23 39.84
C PHE A 204 -41.57 -11.51 40.07
N ASN A 205 -40.91 -11.62 41.21
CA ASN A 205 -39.82 -10.73 41.60
C ASN A 205 -38.46 -10.93 40.88
N ASP A 206 -38.32 -12.00 40.08
CA ASP A 206 -36.98 -12.37 39.53
C ASP A 206 -36.80 -12.09 38.02
N LEU A 207 -37.77 -11.50 37.34
CA LEU A 207 -37.71 -11.27 35.90
C LEU A 207 -36.63 -10.22 35.49
N THR A 208 -36.41 -9.24 36.31
CA THR A 208 -35.48 -8.13 35.98
C THR A 208 -34.02 -8.57 35.95
N TYR A 209 -33.65 -9.57 36.76
CA TYR A 209 -32.29 -10.18 36.67
C TYR A 209 -32.06 -10.88 35.35
N ILE A 210 -33.11 -11.55 34.85
CA ILE A 210 -33.08 -12.21 33.54
C ILE A 210 -32.90 -11.17 32.45
N PHE A 211 -33.59 -10.04 32.56
CA PHE A 211 -33.45 -8.92 31.63
C PHE A 211 -32.03 -8.36 31.65
N ALA A 212 -31.44 -8.15 32.85
CA ALA A 212 -30.08 -7.70 33.02
C ALA A 212 -29.06 -8.69 32.40
N PHE A 213 -29.28 -10.00 32.64
CA PHE A 213 -28.48 -11.05 32.04
C PHE A 213 -28.58 -11.06 30.52
N CYS A 214 -29.80 -10.95 29.96
CA CYS A 214 -30.05 -10.91 28.53
C CYS A 214 -29.34 -9.72 27.86
N VAL A 215 -29.48 -8.53 28.42
CA VAL A 215 -28.82 -7.32 27.89
C VAL A 215 -27.30 -7.47 27.93
N THR A 216 -26.77 -7.99 29.03
CA THR A 216 -25.33 -8.25 29.18
C THR A 216 -24.82 -9.26 28.15
N ALA A 217 -25.51 -10.39 28.00
CA ALA A 217 -25.15 -11.40 27.02
C ALA A 217 -25.16 -10.85 25.59
N LEU A 218 -26.18 -10.07 25.24
CA LEU A 218 -26.27 -9.41 23.92
C LEU A 218 -25.14 -8.40 23.72
N TYR A 219 -24.75 -7.65 24.74
CA TYR A 219 -23.63 -6.71 24.66
C TYR A 219 -22.32 -7.42 24.30
N PHE A 220 -21.96 -8.47 25.04
CA PHE A 220 -20.68 -9.16 24.80
C PHE A 220 -20.65 -9.97 23.51
N THR A 221 -21.78 -10.50 23.09
CA THR A 221 -21.82 -11.42 21.93
C THR A 221 -22.11 -10.73 20.60
N ILE A 222 -22.84 -9.63 20.58
CA ILE A 222 -23.28 -8.96 19.36
C ILE A 222 -22.70 -7.55 19.28
N GLU A 223 -23.06 -6.67 20.21
CA GLU A 223 -22.73 -5.25 20.12
C GLU A 223 -21.22 -4.99 20.23
N SER A 224 -20.49 -5.73 21.09
CA SER A 224 -19.05 -5.57 21.26
C SER A 224 -18.26 -6.04 20.03
N GLN A 225 -18.70 -7.14 19.40
CA GLN A 225 -18.03 -7.70 18.22
C GLN A 225 -18.29 -6.87 16.96
N ASP A 226 -19.53 -6.43 16.74
CA ASP A 226 -19.87 -5.60 15.60
C ASP A 226 -19.13 -4.26 15.62
N ASN A 227 -19.02 -3.64 16.78
CA ASN A 227 -18.27 -2.37 16.92
C ASN A 227 -16.78 -2.55 16.62
N LYS A 228 -16.16 -3.66 17.00
CA LYS A 228 -14.77 -3.96 16.67
C LYS A 228 -14.57 -4.14 15.17
N LEU A 229 -15.40 -4.94 14.52
CA LEU A 229 -15.33 -5.20 13.09
C LEU A 229 -15.53 -3.91 12.26
N ILE A 230 -16.46 -3.05 12.68
CA ILE A 230 -16.71 -1.78 12.00
C ILE A 230 -15.51 -0.84 12.15
N SER A 231 -14.90 -0.78 13.33
CA SER A 231 -13.69 0.03 13.57
C SER A 231 -12.52 -0.43 12.70
N GLU A 232 -12.32 -1.75 12.55
CA GLU A 232 -11.29 -2.31 11.68
C GLU A 232 -11.58 -2.00 10.20
N LEU A 233 -12.85 -2.07 9.78
CA LEU A 233 -13.26 -1.75 8.41
C LEU A 233 -13.09 -0.25 8.09
N GLU A 234 -13.43 0.65 9.03
CA GLU A 234 -13.20 2.08 8.85
C GLU A 234 -11.72 2.40 8.70
N LYS A 235 -10.88 1.82 9.56
CA LYS A 235 -9.43 2.00 9.48
C LYS A 235 -8.89 1.52 8.13
N SER A 236 -9.26 0.34 7.68
CA SER A 236 -8.86 -0.19 6.37
C SER A 236 -9.37 0.67 5.21
N LYS A 237 -10.58 1.25 5.35
CA LYS A 237 -11.12 2.18 4.35
C LYS A 237 -10.36 3.50 4.31
N GLU A 238 -10.00 4.07 5.46
CA GLU A 238 -9.19 5.30 5.53
C GLU A 238 -7.81 5.06 4.89
N GLU A 239 -7.14 3.96 5.23
CA GLU A 239 -5.86 3.57 4.63
C GLU A 239 -5.95 3.42 3.10
N ALA A 240 -7.04 2.81 2.59
CA ALA A 240 -7.27 2.66 1.15
C ALA A 240 -7.53 4.01 0.45
N ILE A 241 -8.27 4.93 1.08
CA ILE A 241 -8.53 6.27 0.54
C ILE A 241 -7.25 7.10 0.51
N GLU A 242 -6.42 7.03 1.55
CA GLU A 242 -5.13 7.71 1.59
C GLU A 242 -4.20 7.19 0.49
N ALA A 243 -4.14 5.88 0.29
CA ALA A 243 -3.34 5.28 -0.77
C ALA A 243 -3.82 5.69 -2.19
N ASP A 244 -5.13 5.74 -2.42
CA ASP A 244 -5.70 6.17 -3.71
C ASP A 244 -5.47 7.66 -4.00
N LYS A 245 -5.61 8.50 -2.97
CA LYS A 245 -5.30 9.93 -3.08
C LYS A 245 -3.83 10.16 -3.44
N ALA A 246 -2.93 9.46 -2.78
CA ALA A 246 -1.51 9.52 -3.03
C ALA A 246 -1.13 9.10 -4.45
N LYS A 247 -1.73 8.01 -4.94
CA LYS A 247 -1.55 7.56 -6.32
C LYS A 247 -2.00 8.61 -7.33
N THR A 248 -3.12 9.26 -7.07
CA THR A 248 -3.67 10.32 -7.94
C THR A 248 -2.75 11.54 -7.97
N GLU A 249 -2.23 11.96 -6.81
CA GLU A 249 -1.30 13.08 -6.70
C GLU A 249 0.03 12.77 -7.39
N PHE A 250 0.56 11.56 -7.24
CA PHE A 250 1.75 11.09 -7.97
C PHE A 250 1.58 11.23 -9.48
N LEU A 251 0.46 10.73 -10.05
CA LEU A 251 0.18 10.81 -11.48
C LEU A 251 0.04 12.26 -11.97
N SER A 252 -0.55 13.14 -11.16
CA SER A 252 -0.66 14.57 -11.46
C SER A 252 0.70 15.24 -11.53
N ASN A 253 1.57 14.99 -10.54
CA ASN A 253 2.91 15.53 -10.49
C ASN A 253 3.77 15.01 -11.64
N MET A 254 3.69 13.72 -11.97
CA MET A 254 4.39 13.15 -13.12
C MET A 254 3.94 13.78 -14.44
N SER A 255 2.65 14.07 -14.59
CA SER A 255 2.13 14.75 -15.78
C SER A 255 2.71 16.16 -15.92
N HIS A 256 2.89 16.86 -14.81
CA HIS A 256 3.51 18.19 -14.80
C HIS A 256 5.00 18.11 -15.18
N GLU A 257 5.74 17.18 -14.56
CA GLU A 257 7.16 16.99 -14.81
C GLU A 257 7.49 16.51 -16.23
N ILE A 258 6.58 15.76 -16.86
CA ILE A 258 6.67 15.38 -18.28
C ILE A 258 6.42 16.59 -19.20
N ARG A 259 5.45 17.45 -18.83
CA ARG A 259 5.05 18.59 -19.66
C ARG A 259 6.16 19.64 -19.78
N THR A 260 6.92 19.89 -18.71
CA THR A 260 7.96 20.92 -18.69
C THR A 260 9.06 20.69 -19.73
N PRO A 261 9.78 19.54 -19.76
CA PRO A 261 10.77 19.28 -20.80
C PRO A 261 10.13 19.16 -22.19
N LEU A 262 8.91 18.64 -22.31
CA LEU A 262 8.20 18.55 -23.58
C LEU A 262 7.93 19.94 -24.17
N ASN A 263 7.42 20.88 -23.35
CA ASN A 263 7.21 22.27 -23.79
C ASN A 263 8.53 22.96 -24.17
N THR A 264 9.64 22.65 -23.48
CA THR A 264 10.97 23.14 -23.81
C THR A 264 11.41 22.64 -25.19
N ILE A 265 11.23 21.34 -25.46
CA ILE A 265 11.53 20.74 -26.78
C ILE A 265 10.69 21.39 -27.88
N MET A 266 9.38 21.51 -27.66
CA MET A 266 8.47 22.12 -28.64
C MET A 266 8.82 23.59 -28.88
N GLY A 267 8.99 24.39 -27.83
CA GLY A 267 9.24 25.81 -27.96
C GLY A 267 10.54 26.13 -28.71
N PHE A 268 11.65 25.45 -28.39
CA PHE A 268 12.91 25.63 -29.13
C PHE A 268 12.84 25.05 -30.54
N SER A 269 12.10 23.98 -30.77
CA SER A 269 11.87 23.43 -32.11
C SER A 269 11.04 24.37 -32.98
N GLU A 270 9.99 24.99 -32.43
CA GLU A 270 9.17 25.98 -33.10
C GLU A 270 9.96 27.26 -33.39
N SER A 271 10.82 27.71 -32.47
CA SER A 271 11.74 28.84 -32.69
C SER A 271 12.65 28.59 -33.88
N LEU A 272 13.28 27.38 -33.92
CA LEU A 272 14.15 26.99 -35.04
C LEU A 272 13.41 26.86 -36.38
N LEU A 273 12.10 26.56 -36.36
CA LEU A 273 11.29 26.44 -37.60
C LEU A 273 10.73 27.78 -38.07
N GLY A 274 10.53 28.75 -37.19
CA GLY A 274 9.86 30.01 -37.46
C GLY A 274 10.78 31.20 -37.80
N GLU A 275 12.10 31.07 -37.60
CA GLU A 275 13.06 32.16 -37.89
C GLU A 275 13.62 32.11 -39.33
N ASP A 276 13.43 33.17 -40.08
CA ASP A 276 13.92 33.30 -41.47
C ASP A 276 15.47 33.47 -41.58
N LYS A 277 16.13 33.84 -40.48
CA LYS A 277 17.61 33.99 -40.41
C LYS A 277 18.13 33.39 -39.13
N LEU A 278 18.48 32.11 -39.17
CA LEU A 278 19.16 31.42 -38.09
C LEU A 278 20.66 31.64 -38.14
N THR A 279 21.27 32.13 -37.04
CA THR A 279 22.73 32.13 -36.87
C THR A 279 23.20 30.76 -36.34
N GLU A 280 24.41 30.35 -36.68
CA GLU A 280 24.99 29.08 -36.23
C GLU A 280 24.98 28.98 -34.68
N GLU A 281 25.19 30.08 -33.96
CA GLU A 281 25.16 30.14 -32.50
C GLU A 281 23.76 29.85 -31.93
N VAL A 282 22.71 30.44 -32.53
CA VAL A 282 21.28 30.18 -32.13
C VAL A 282 20.91 28.73 -32.37
N VAL A 283 21.22 28.19 -33.56
CA VAL A 283 20.98 26.80 -33.88
C VAL A 283 21.65 25.86 -32.87
N LYS A 284 22.93 26.10 -32.56
CA LYS A 284 23.69 25.28 -31.64
C LYS A 284 23.16 25.36 -30.21
N ARG A 285 22.78 26.57 -29.73
CA ARG A 285 22.22 26.81 -28.41
C ARG A 285 20.85 26.11 -28.26
N ASP A 286 19.95 26.31 -29.21
CA ASP A 286 18.58 25.82 -29.14
C ASP A 286 18.53 24.29 -29.34
N THR A 287 19.35 23.74 -30.24
CA THR A 287 19.52 22.30 -30.38
C THR A 287 20.10 21.67 -29.10
N LYS A 288 21.03 22.33 -28.42
CA LYS A 288 21.56 21.88 -27.12
C LYS A 288 20.47 21.86 -26.04
N SER A 289 19.59 22.88 -26.05
CA SER A 289 18.46 22.94 -25.10
C SER A 289 17.44 21.84 -25.37
N ILE A 290 17.09 21.58 -26.64
CA ILE A 290 16.24 20.45 -27.04
C ILE A 290 16.85 19.12 -26.61
N HIS A 291 18.14 18.91 -26.87
CA HIS A 291 18.83 17.68 -26.47
C HIS A 291 18.82 17.48 -24.95
N SER A 292 19.12 18.52 -24.18
CA SER A 292 19.14 18.46 -22.70
C SER A 292 17.75 18.14 -22.15
N ALA A 293 16.68 18.77 -22.66
CA ALA A 293 15.31 18.50 -22.26
C ALA A 293 14.86 17.07 -22.65
N SER A 294 15.29 16.57 -23.81
CA SER A 294 15.01 15.19 -24.24
C SER A 294 15.65 14.15 -23.34
N VAL A 295 16.90 14.36 -22.94
CA VAL A 295 17.62 13.48 -21.98
C VAL A 295 16.91 13.48 -20.62
N SER A 296 16.54 14.67 -20.13
CA SER A 296 15.80 14.78 -18.85
C SER A 296 14.44 14.06 -18.89
N LEU A 297 13.73 14.17 -20.02
CA LEU A 297 12.47 13.46 -20.20
C LEU A 297 12.65 11.95 -20.23
N LEU A 298 13.69 11.46 -20.90
CA LEU A 298 14.00 10.02 -20.95
C LEU A 298 14.36 9.48 -19.57
N ASP A 299 15.18 10.20 -18.80
CA ASP A 299 15.54 9.84 -17.43
C ASP A 299 14.28 9.78 -16.53
N LEU A 300 13.37 10.74 -16.66
CA LEU A 300 12.10 10.76 -15.93
C LEU A 300 11.23 9.54 -16.26
N VAL A 301 11.03 9.26 -17.56
CA VAL A 301 10.21 8.10 -18.00
C VAL A 301 10.81 6.79 -17.49
N ASN A 302 12.12 6.61 -17.58
CA ASN A 302 12.80 5.43 -17.05
C ASN A 302 12.61 5.29 -15.54
N ASN A 303 12.72 6.38 -14.78
CA ASN A 303 12.47 6.37 -13.34
C ASN A 303 11.02 5.95 -13.00
N ILE A 304 10.02 6.43 -13.74
CA ILE A 304 8.61 6.03 -13.56
C ILE A 304 8.42 4.54 -13.83
N LEU A 305 9.02 4.03 -14.91
CA LEU A 305 8.96 2.60 -15.27
C LEU A 305 9.61 1.72 -14.18
N ASP A 306 10.73 2.15 -13.63
CA ASP A 306 11.41 1.44 -12.55
C ASP A 306 10.56 1.38 -11.27
N ILE A 307 9.96 2.52 -10.87
CA ILE A 307 9.03 2.56 -9.73
C ILE A 307 7.87 1.59 -9.96
N SER A 308 7.27 1.62 -11.17
CA SER A 308 6.15 0.72 -11.52
C SER A 308 6.53 -0.76 -11.46
N ARG A 309 7.74 -1.14 -11.92
CA ARG A 309 8.25 -2.52 -11.83
C ARG A 309 8.48 -2.97 -10.40
N ILE A 310 9.09 -2.10 -9.58
CA ILE A 310 9.35 -2.38 -8.17
C ILE A 310 8.03 -2.52 -7.40
N GLU A 311 7.05 -1.62 -7.61
CA GLU A 311 5.74 -1.67 -6.94
C GLU A 311 4.91 -2.89 -7.32
N SER A 312 4.97 -3.30 -8.59
CA SER A 312 4.26 -4.49 -9.03
C SER A 312 4.92 -5.81 -8.61
N GLY A 313 6.06 -5.75 -7.89
CA GLY A 313 6.83 -6.94 -7.50
C GLY A 313 7.42 -7.72 -8.67
N LYS A 314 7.49 -7.11 -9.86
CA LYS A 314 8.06 -7.71 -11.07
C LYS A 314 9.58 -7.55 -11.17
N GLU A 315 10.16 -6.72 -10.30
CA GLU A 315 11.60 -6.55 -10.23
C GLU A 315 12.19 -7.69 -9.39
N GLU A 316 13.02 -8.53 -9.99
CA GLU A 316 13.66 -9.67 -9.34
C GLU A 316 15.15 -9.36 -9.07
N LYS A 317 15.75 -10.01 -8.06
CA LYS A 317 17.19 -9.95 -7.84
C LYS A 317 17.90 -10.81 -8.87
N GLU A 318 18.86 -10.23 -9.57
CA GLU A 318 19.76 -10.97 -10.47
C GLU A 318 21.14 -11.12 -9.82
N GLU A 319 21.30 -12.07 -8.93
CA GLU A 319 22.57 -12.32 -8.23
C GLU A 319 23.54 -13.09 -9.10
N LYS A 320 24.72 -12.51 -9.31
CA LYS A 320 25.82 -13.06 -10.13
C LYS A 320 27.17 -12.75 -9.49
N GLU A 321 28.18 -13.51 -9.89
CA GLU A 321 29.58 -13.14 -9.58
C GLU A 321 29.96 -11.87 -10.33
N TYR A 322 30.54 -10.90 -9.61
CA TYR A 322 31.06 -9.66 -10.19
C TYR A 322 32.35 -9.21 -9.54
N ALA A 323 33.19 -8.48 -10.31
CA ALA A 323 34.36 -7.81 -9.83
C ALA A 323 34.00 -6.37 -9.42
N LEU A 324 34.39 -5.96 -8.20
CA LEU A 324 34.14 -4.62 -7.70
C LEU A 324 34.81 -3.54 -8.57
N GLU A 325 35.98 -3.85 -9.11
CA GLU A 325 36.72 -2.96 -10.02
C GLU A 325 35.84 -2.55 -11.21
N ASN A 326 35.15 -3.48 -11.86
CA ASN A 326 34.28 -3.19 -13.01
C ASN A 326 33.13 -2.26 -12.62
N LEU A 327 32.48 -2.52 -11.47
CA LEU A 327 31.40 -1.68 -10.95
C LEU A 327 31.88 -0.24 -10.73
N ILE A 328 33.05 -0.05 -10.13
CA ILE A 328 33.63 1.28 -9.88
C ILE A 328 34.02 1.99 -11.17
N PHE A 329 34.60 1.28 -12.16
CA PHE A 329 34.91 1.87 -13.47
C PHE A 329 33.65 2.32 -14.22
N ASP A 330 32.58 1.53 -14.20
CA ASP A 330 31.31 1.90 -14.81
C ASP A 330 30.72 3.17 -14.17
N ILE A 331 30.73 3.25 -12.83
CA ILE A 331 30.29 4.44 -12.08
C ILE A 331 31.15 5.65 -12.45
N ASN A 332 32.48 5.51 -12.42
CA ASN A 332 33.41 6.60 -12.75
C ASN A 332 33.20 7.14 -14.17
N SER A 333 33.06 6.25 -15.15
CA SER A 333 32.82 6.62 -16.55
C SER A 333 31.57 7.48 -16.73
N VAL A 334 30.44 7.09 -16.11
CA VAL A 334 29.17 7.81 -16.22
C VAL A 334 29.23 9.16 -15.51
N ILE A 335 29.73 9.18 -14.29
CA ILE A 335 29.76 10.41 -13.47
C ILE A 335 30.75 11.43 -14.04
N SER A 336 31.95 11.01 -14.44
CA SER A 336 32.96 11.91 -15.07
C SER A 336 32.45 12.55 -16.35
N SER A 337 31.53 11.91 -17.08
CA SER A 337 30.92 12.50 -18.28
C SER A 337 29.84 13.55 -17.99
N LYS A 338 29.19 13.48 -16.81
CA LYS A 338 28.14 14.41 -16.38
C LYS A 338 28.63 15.61 -15.59
N ILE A 339 29.84 15.56 -15.05
CA ILE A 339 30.43 16.64 -14.26
C ILE A 339 31.10 17.68 -15.16
N ASN A 340 30.82 18.96 -14.90
CA ASN A 340 31.56 20.06 -15.50
C ASN A 340 32.92 20.22 -14.77
N LYS A 341 34.00 19.81 -15.42
CA LYS A 341 35.38 19.81 -14.85
C LYS A 341 35.88 21.19 -14.43
N GLU A 342 35.25 22.28 -14.87
CA GLU A 342 35.66 23.65 -14.50
C GLU A 342 35.14 24.06 -13.10
N SER A 343 34.08 23.46 -12.61
CA SER A 343 33.39 23.86 -11.37
C SER A 343 33.30 22.77 -10.30
N LEU A 344 33.47 21.52 -10.69
CA LEU A 344 33.19 20.35 -9.82
C LEU A 344 34.27 19.28 -9.96
N GLU A 345 34.88 18.87 -8.85
CA GLU A 345 35.84 17.77 -8.78
C GLU A 345 35.16 16.49 -8.33
N PHE A 346 35.37 15.38 -9.05
CA PHE A 346 34.92 14.06 -8.63
C PHE A 346 36.07 13.20 -8.15
N LYS A 347 35.97 12.64 -6.95
CA LYS A 347 36.98 11.78 -6.34
C LYS A 347 36.36 10.43 -5.98
N ILE A 348 37.17 9.37 -6.18
CA ILE A 348 36.81 8.02 -5.70
C ILE A 348 37.90 7.58 -4.73
N ASP A 349 37.50 7.27 -3.51
CA ASP A 349 38.36 6.79 -2.42
C ASP A 349 37.95 5.36 -2.07
N ILE A 350 38.81 4.38 -2.32
CA ILE A 350 38.54 2.97 -2.10
C ILE A 350 39.56 2.39 -1.13
N ASN A 351 39.06 1.69 -0.12
CA ASN A 351 39.94 0.93 0.75
C ASN A 351 40.58 -0.23 -0.02
N GLN A 352 41.86 -0.15 -0.27
CA GLN A 352 42.63 -1.13 -1.07
C GLN A 352 42.65 -2.56 -0.47
N ASN A 353 42.27 -2.72 0.79
CA ASN A 353 42.29 -4.00 1.49
C ASN A 353 41.00 -4.80 1.39
N ILE A 354 40.00 -4.28 0.68
CA ILE A 354 38.72 -5.00 0.52
C ILE A 354 38.84 -6.10 -0.57
N PRO A 355 38.06 -7.18 -0.47
CA PRO A 355 38.01 -8.25 -1.47
C PRO A 355 37.67 -7.72 -2.88
N SER A 356 38.16 -8.40 -3.91
CA SER A 356 37.98 -7.96 -5.31
C SER A 356 36.71 -8.50 -5.97
N LYS A 357 36.20 -9.69 -5.55
CA LYS A 357 35.06 -10.37 -6.19
C LYS A 357 33.98 -10.74 -5.19
N TYR A 358 32.75 -10.53 -5.62
CA TYR A 358 31.56 -10.74 -4.82
C TYR A 358 30.47 -11.45 -5.60
N TYR A 359 29.49 -12.04 -4.87
CA TYR A 359 28.27 -12.61 -5.43
C TYR A 359 27.06 -11.76 -4.98
N GLY A 360 26.33 -11.21 -5.94
CA GLY A 360 25.18 -10.39 -5.71
C GLY A 360 24.70 -9.65 -6.96
N ASP A 361 23.81 -8.68 -6.78
CA ASP A 361 23.23 -7.90 -7.88
C ASP A 361 24.00 -6.58 -8.08
N SER A 362 25.09 -6.63 -8.83
CA SER A 362 25.90 -5.44 -9.16
C SER A 362 25.11 -4.38 -9.94
N SER A 363 24.12 -4.78 -10.73
CA SER A 363 23.32 -3.86 -11.54
C SER A 363 22.46 -2.95 -10.67
N LYS A 364 21.86 -3.51 -9.61
CA LYS A 364 21.08 -2.73 -8.64
C LYS A 364 21.96 -1.85 -7.77
N ILE A 365 23.14 -2.36 -7.34
CA ILE A 365 24.13 -1.55 -6.61
C ILE A 365 24.58 -0.37 -7.46
N TYR A 366 24.93 -0.61 -8.73
CA TYR A 366 25.28 0.44 -9.69
C TYR A 366 24.18 1.50 -9.76
N LYS A 367 22.91 1.08 -9.94
CA LYS A 367 21.79 2.00 -10.05
C LYS A 367 21.58 2.82 -8.78
N ILE A 368 21.67 2.19 -7.61
CA ILE A 368 21.58 2.88 -6.31
C ILE A 368 22.63 3.99 -6.22
N ILE A 369 23.90 3.65 -6.49
CA ILE A 369 25.00 4.61 -6.35
C ILE A 369 24.88 5.73 -7.38
N ILE A 370 24.49 5.44 -8.63
CA ILE A 370 24.26 6.46 -9.66
C ILE A 370 23.13 7.41 -9.24
N CYS A 371 22.02 6.93 -8.70
CA CYS A 371 20.94 7.78 -8.22
C CYS A 371 21.39 8.73 -7.12
N VAL A 372 22.19 8.26 -6.17
CA VAL A 372 22.73 9.07 -5.08
C VAL A 372 23.74 10.10 -5.60
N LEU A 373 24.64 9.69 -6.49
CA LEU A 373 25.64 10.60 -7.11
C LEU A 373 25.00 11.67 -7.98
N GLN A 374 23.96 11.35 -8.76
CA GLN A 374 23.22 12.33 -9.55
C GLN A 374 22.55 13.38 -8.67
N ASN A 375 22.01 12.95 -7.52
CA ASN A 375 21.47 13.86 -6.53
C ASN A 375 22.57 14.77 -5.95
N ALA A 376 23.72 14.23 -5.59
CA ALA A 376 24.86 15.00 -5.11
C ALA A 376 25.36 16.04 -6.14
N ILE A 377 25.40 15.68 -7.44
CA ILE A 377 25.78 16.60 -8.54
C ILE A 377 24.81 17.78 -8.64
N LYS A 378 23.51 17.51 -8.56
CA LYS A 378 22.48 18.54 -8.66
C LYS A 378 22.59 19.61 -7.57
N TYR A 379 22.89 19.19 -6.34
CA TYR A 379 22.96 20.10 -5.19
C TYR A 379 24.37 20.67 -4.94
N THR A 380 25.33 20.43 -5.85
CA THR A 380 26.68 20.94 -5.73
C THR A 380 27.08 21.68 -7.00
N ASN A 381 27.01 23.02 -6.98
CA ASN A 381 27.38 23.85 -8.11
C ASN A 381 28.89 24.03 -8.21
N TYR A 382 29.60 24.10 -7.08
CA TYR A 382 31.04 24.30 -6.95
C TYR A 382 31.59 23.44 -5.81
N GLY A 383 32.77 22.88 -5.96
CA GLY A 383 33.47 22.10 -4.96
C GLY A 383 33.75 20.67 -5.38
N SER A 384 33.53 19.70 -4.49
CA SER A 384 33.86 18.30 -4.76
C SER A 384 32.74 17.34 -4.36
N ILE A 385 32.68 16.21 -5.09
CA ILE A 385 31.89 15.04 -4.76
C ILE A 385 32.83 13.87 -4.62
N THR A 386 32.77 13.16 -3.49
CA THR A 386 33.61 12.01 -3.21
C THR A 386 32.77 10.75 -3.03
N LEU A 387 33.04 9.71 -3.81
CA LEU A 387 32.53 8.36 -3.56
C LEU A 387 33.57 7.60 -2.75
N LYS A 388 33.27 7.32 -1.49
CA LYS A 388 34.13 6.53 -0.62
C LYS A 388 33.56 5.10 -0.53
N VAL A 389 34.42 4.09 -0.71
CA VAL A 389 34.01 2.67 -0.65
C VAL A 389 34.79 1.98 0.45
N GLU A 390 34.10 1.69 1.52
CA GLU A 390 34.63 0.99 2.69
C GLU A 390 33.72 -0.17 3.08
N GLY A 391 34.08 -0.91 4.13
CA GLY A 391 33.23 -1.93 4.70
C GLY A 391 33.96 -2.82 5.68
N THR A 392 33.21 -3.75 6.26
CA THR A 392 33.69 -4.71 7.24
C THR A 392 33.36 -6.13 6.82
N LYS A 393 34.33 -7.04 6.99
CA LYS A 393 34.12 -8.47 6.74
C LYS A 393 33.45 -9.09 7.97
N ASP A 394 32.39 -9.85 7.72
CA ASP A 394 31.70 -10.67 8.70
C ASP A 394 31.51 -12.09 8.15
N ASN A 395 32.36 -13.02 8.54
CA ASN A 395 32.44 -14.38 8.00
C ASN A 395 32.61 -14.36 6.46
N ASP A 396 31.67 -14.98 5.71
CA ASP A 396 31.66 -15.05 4.25
C ASP A 396 30.99 -13.80 3.61
N MET A 397 30.50 -12.86 4.43
CA MET A 397 29.82 -11.65 3.97
C MET A 397 30.73 -10.44 4.15
N PHE A 398 30.56 -9.47 3.25
CA PHE A 398 31.18 -8.16 3.34
C PHE A 398 30.09 -7.09 3.39
N ASN A 399 30.08 -6.32 4.47
CA ASN A 399 29.15 -5.21 4.65
C ASN A 399 29.76 -3.95 4.06
N PHE A 400 29.36 -3.60 2.85
CA PHE A 400 29.78 -2.37 2.20
C PHE A 400 29.15 -1.16 2.85
N ASP A 401 29.91 -0.08 2.93
CA ASP A 401 29.45 1.29 3.10
C ASP A 401 29.92 2.11 1.89
N PHE A 402 29.00 2.36 0.96
CA PHE A 402 29.22 3.30 -0.14
C PHE A 402 28.82 4.69 0.33
N ALA A 403 29.79 5.50 0.72
CA ALA A 403 29.54 6.85 1.19
C ALA A 403 29.73 7.87 0.06
N VAL A 404 28.69 8.62 -0.25
CA VAL A 404 28.74 9.74 -1.19
C VAL A 404 28.74 11.04 -0.40
N LEU A 405 29.86 11.79 -0.49
CA LEU A 405 30.05 13.05 0.21
C LEU A 405 30.07 14.19 -0.80
N ASN A 406 29.33 15.25 -0.58
CA ASN A 406 29.34 16.44 -1.41
C ASN A 406 29.49 17.71 -0.58
N THR A 407 30.22 18.70 -1.14
CA THR A 407 30.51 20.00 -0.48
C THR A 407 29.45 21.07 -0.80
N GLY A 408 28.34 20.71 -1.44
CA GLY A 408 27.25 21.61 -1.83
C GLY A 408 26.41 22.13 -0.68
N HIS A 409 25.28 22.76 -1.03
CA HIS A 409 24.34 23.25 -0.04
C HIS A 409 23.76 22.08 0.76
N ALA A 410 23.79 22.22 2.10
CA ALA A 410 23.20 21.25 2.99
C ALA A 410 21.67 21.27 2.86
N MET A 411 21.07 20.15 2.48
CA MET A 411 19.62 19.97 2.48
C MET A 411 19.13 19.93 3.94
N LYS A 412 18.01 20.60 4.28
CA LYS A 412 17.48 20.50 5.65
C LYS A 412 16.96 19.10 5.90
N MET A 413 17.34 18.52 7.03
CA MET A 413 16.97 17.14 7.40
C MET A 413 15.45 16.95 7.47
N GLU A 414 14.72 17.97 7.95
CA GLU A 414 13.27 18.00 8.00
C GLU A 414 12.62 17.90 6.61
N ASP A 415 13.20 18.54 5.60
CA ASP A 415 12.71 18.49 4.23
C ASP A 415 12.98 17.11 3.61
N PHE A 416 14.15 16.52 3.88
CA PHE A 416 14.51 15.19 3.40
C PHE A 416 13.69 14.08 4.05
N GLU A 417 13.54 14.07 5.39
CA GLU A 417 12.72 13.06 6.08
C GLU A 417 11.24 13.21 5.74
N LYS A 418 10.77 14.42 5.54
CA LYS A 418 9.40 14.71 5.15
C LYS A 418 9.15 14.29 3.71
N ASP A 419 9.96 14.71 2.75
CA ASP A 419 9.84 14.31 1.35
C ASP A 419 10.06 12.81 1.17
N PHE A 420 10.99 12.23 1.94
CA PHE A 420 11.34 10.83 1.88
C PHE A 420 10.35 9.89 2.60
N ASN A 421 9.80 10.29 3.76
CA ASN A 421 8.80 9.52 4.50
C ASN A 421 7.37 9.78 4.01
N ASP A 422 7.05 10.97 3.57
CA ASP A 422 5.75 11.33 2.99
C ASP A 422 5.58 10.66 1.62
N PHE A 423 6.66 10.46 0.87
CA PHE A 423 6.63 9.69 -0.38
C PHE A 423 6.54 8.18 -0.15
N VAL A 424 7.12 7.66 0.93
CA VAL A 424 6.97 6.24 1.34
C VAL A 424 5.54 5.95 1.79
N LYS A 425 4.84 6.94 2.35
CA LYS A 425 3.41 6.84 2.71
C LYS A 425 2.46 7.24 1.57
N LEU A 426 2.98 7.51 0.35
CA LEU A 426 2.17 7.87 -0.83
C LEU A 426 0.96 8.77 -0.45
N GLY A 427 1.16 9.92 0.19
CA GLY A 427 -0.04 10.65 0.57
C GLY A 427 0.03 12.06 1.12
N ASN A 428 1.16 12.56 1.56
CA ASN A 428 1.15 13.84 2.29
C ASN A 428 2.27 14.83 1.90
N SER A 429 2.65 14.92 0.64
CA SER A 429 3.57 15.98 0.21
C SER A 429 2.80 17.21 -0.28
N THR A 430 2.68 18.18 0.61
CA THR A 430 2.27 19.54 0.26
C THR A 430 3.38 20.23 -0.54
N GLN A 431 3.08 20.57 -1.80
CA GLN A 431 3.64 21.71 -2.56
C GLN A 431 5.14 21.77 -2.93
N ASN A 432 5.94 20.72 -2.93
CA ASN A 432 7.28 20.80 -3.51
C ASN A 432 7.33 20.04 -4.84
N ASN A 433 7.88 20.69 -5.88
CA ASN A 433 8.09 20.12 -7.20
C ASN A 433 8.96 18.85 -7.09
N ILE A 434 8.36 17.70 -7.34
CA ILE A 434 9.06 16.41 -7.35
C ILE A 434 9.76 16.31 -8.69
N ASP A 435 11.03 16.61 -8.74
CA ASP A 435 11.81 16.47 -9.96
C ASP A 435 12.40 15.04 -10.14
N SER A 436 12.96 14.80 -11.33
CA SER A 436 13.54 13.49 -11.70
C SER A 436 14.60 12.97 -10.72
N THR A 437 15.24 13.85 -9.96
CA THR A 437 16.32 13.50 -9.03
C THR A 437 15.78 12.99 -7.69
N THR A 438 14.69 13.57 -7.21
CA THR A 438 13.97 13.08 -6.02
C THR A 438 13.43 11.67 -6.26
N LEU A 439 12.90 11.40 -7.49
CA LEU A 439 12.51 10.05 -7.92
C LEU A 439 13.68 9.06 -7.86
N GLY A 440 14.89 9.49 -8.26
CA GLY A 440 16.10 8.67 -8.17
C GLY A 440 16.39 8.19 -6.76
N LEU A 441 16.26 9.05 -5.74
CA LEU A 441 16.49 8.66 -4.34
C LEU A 441 15.44 7.67 -3.83
N ILE A 442 14.20 7.79 -4.28
CA ILE A 442 13.12 6.84 -3.94
C ILE A 442 13.45 5.46 -4.52
N ILE A 443 13.86 5.42 -5.78
CA ILE A 443 14.31 4.18 -6.43
C ILE A 443 15.49 3.59 -5.65
N ALA A 444 16.51 4.41 -5.31
CA ALA A 444 17.65 3.96 -4.53
C ALA A 444 17.23 3.31 -3.21
N LYS A 445 16.33 3.93 -2.43
CA LYS A 445 15.84 3.35 -1.16
C LYS A 445 15.10 2.03 -1.36
N ARG A 446 14.22 1.97 -2.36
CA ARG A 446 13.47 0.73 -2.64
C ARG A 446 14.40 -0.41 -3.06
N LEU A 447 15.40 -0.12 -3.91
CA LEU A 447 16.42 -1.09 -4.30
C LEU A 447 17.30 -1.51 -3.11
N VAL A 448 17.72 -0.57 -2.25
CA VAL A 448 18.44 -0.88 -1.01
C VAL A 448 17.64 -1.80 -0.11
N ASN A 449 16.35 -1.51 0.12
CA ASN A 449 15.47 -2.36 0.91
C ASN A 449 15.30 -3.75 0.26
N MET A 450 15.19 -3.84 -1.08
CA MET A 450 15.13 -5.09 -1.81
C MET A 450 16.40 -5.92 -1.61
N LEU A 451 17.58 -5.28 -1.57
CA LEU A 451 18.85 -5.95 -1.29
C LEU A 451 19.07 -6.28 0.19
N GLY A 452 18.16 -5.86 1.08
CA GLY A 452 18.26 -6.07 2.54
C GLY A 452 19.26 -5.13 3.21
N GLY A 453 19.57 -4.00 2.56
CA GLY A 453 20.50 -2.97 3.04
C GLY A 453 19.78 -1.81 3.74
N GLU A 454 20.57 -0.78 4.06
CA GLU A 454 20.11 0.46 4.68
C GLU A 454 20.73 1.67 3.98
N ILE A 455 19.97 2.77 3.82
CA ILE A 455 20.49 4.06 3.37
C ILE A 455 20.35 5.07 4.50
N LYS A 456 21.48 5.69 4.88
CA LYS A 456 21.55 6.73 5.91
C LYS A 456 21.94 8.06 5.28
N PHE A 457 21.43 9.11 5.89
CA PHE A 457 21.71 10.47 5.48
C PHE A 457 22.25 11.26 6.66
N VAL A 458 23.39 11.90 6.48
CA VAL A 458 24.03 12.75 7.48
C VAL A 458 24.27 14.11 6.87
N ASN A 459 23.76 15.15 7.54
CA ASN A 459 23.94 16.52 7.12
C ASN A 459 24.73 17.28 8.17
N GLU A 460 25.91 17.79 7.79
CA GLU A 460 26.73 18.62 8.66
C GLU A 460 26.73 20.05 8.14
N PRO A 461 26.16 21.02 8.91
CA PRO A 461 26.18 22.43 8.52
C PRO A 461 27.59 22.91 8.22
N GLY A 462 27.82 23.43 7.01
CA GLY A 462 29.14 23.94 6.55
C GLY A 462 30.09 22.89 6.00
N LYS A 463 29.76 21.59 6.04
CA LYS A 463 30.60 20.53 5.44
C LYS A 463 29.92 19.81 4.27
N GLY A 464 28.62 20.08 4.05
CA GLY A 464 27.82 19.44 2.99
C GLY A 464 26.99 18.26 3.46
N THR A 465 26.62 17.39 2.54
CA THR A 465 25.75 16.25 2.74
C THR A 465 26.50 14.94 2.55
N GLN A 466 26.19 13.93 3.36
CA GLN A 466 26.75 12.58 3.25
C GLN A 466 25.61 11.56 3.15
N TYR A 467 25.69 10.71 2.14
CA TYR A 467 24.80 9.56 1.96
C TYR A 467 25.60 8.29 2.22
N HIS A 468 25.12 7.43 3.11
CA HIS A 468 25.72 6.13 3.39
C HIS A 468 24.78 5.03 2.91
N VAL A 469 25.21 4.24 1.95
CA VAL A 469 24.48 3.09 1.41
C VAL A 469 25.16 1.82 1.93
N ILE A 470 24.49 1.13 2.84
CA ILE A 470 25.02 -0.05 3.51
C ILE A 470 24.37 -1.29 2.89
N ILE A 471 25.18 -2.16 2.27
CA ILE A 471 24.70 -3.37 1.59
C ILE A 471 25.66 -4.53 1.88
N SER A 472 25.11 -5.68 2.26
CA SER A 472 25.90 -6.91 2.49
C SER A 472 25.97 -7.74 1.23
N GLN A 473 27.19 -8.19 0.87
CA GLN A 473 27.44 -9.04 -0.29
C GLN A 473 28.30 -10.25 0.09
N LYS A 474 28.08 -11.41 -0.56
CA LYS A 474 28.87 -12.59 -0.30
C LYS A 474 30.24 -12.48 -0.99
N ILE A 475 31.31 -12.81 -0.27
CA ILE A 475 32.68 -12.81 -0.78
C ILE A 475 32.90 -14.06 -1.63
N ILE A 476 33.47 -13.91 -2.83
CA ILE A 476 33.89 -15.00 -3.72
C ILE A 476 35.42 -15.19 -3.74
N SER A 477 36.16 -14.08 -3.70
CA SER A 477 37.62 -14.12 -3.66
C SER A 477 38.13 -13.22 -2.55
N GLU A 478 39.08 -13.70 -1.76
CA GLU A 478 39.77 -12.90 -0.73
C GLU A 478 40.91 -12.07 -1.27
N GLU A 479 41.20 -12.16 -2.58
CA GLU A 479 42.19 -11.32 -3.25
C GLU A 479 41.81 -9.86 -3.08
N LYS A 480 42.75 -9.06 -2.61
CA LYS A 480 42.53 -7.62 -2.37
C LYS A 480 42.39 -6.87 -3.69
N ILE A 481 41.50 -5.88 -3.72
CA ILE A 481 41.27 -5.06 -4.92
C ILE A 481 42.49 -4.25 -5.32
N GLY A 482 43.34 -3.87 -4.35
CA GLY A 482 44.55 -3.05 -4.61
C GLY A 482 44.21 -1.63 -5.09
N ASN A 483 45.18 -0.99 -5.73
CA ASN A 483 44.98 0.32 -6.33
C ASN A 483 44.52 0.19 -7.78
N ILE A 484 43.24 0.37 -8.02
CA ILE A 484 42.63 0.17 -9.35
C ILE A 484 42.91 1.31 -10.33
N PHE A 485 43.53 2.42 -9.88
CA PHE A 485 43.88 3.60 -10.70
C PHE A 485 45.38 3.73 -10.97
N GLU A 486 46.25 2.93 -10.34
CA GLU A 486 47.66 2.87 -10.66
C GLU A 486 47.92 2.08 -11.95
N GLY A 487 48.44 2.73 -12.97
CA GLY A 487 48.95 2.13 -14.20
C GLY A 487 48.10 2.31 -15.46
N LYS A 488 47.02 3.06 -15.39
CA LYS A 488 46.30 3.51 -16.60
C LYS A 488 46.51 5.02 -16.74
N ASP A 489 47.63 5.37 -17.40
CA ASP A 489 47.87 6.75 -17.82
C ASP A 489 46.68 7.32 -18.60
N ASP A 490 46.35 8.59 -18.31
CA ASP A 490 45.29 9.40 -18.92
C ASP A 490 45.48 9.64 -20.45
N ASN A 491 46.13 8.75 -21.16
CA ASN A 491 46.49 8.89 -22.57
C ASN A 491 45.45 8.37 -23.58
N GLU A 492 44.24 8.00 -23.17
CA GLU A 492 43.15 7.68 -24.13
C GLU A 492 42.13 8.81 -24.35
N THR A 493 42.42 10.03 -23.96
CA THR A 493 41.73 11.23 -24.48
C THR A 493 42.51 11.88 -25.63
N SER A 494 43.15 11.07 -26.45
CA SER A 494 43.67 11.53 -27.74
C SER A 494 42.55 11.48 -28.77
N SER A 495 42.29 12.60 -29.40
CA SER A 495 41.59 12.76 -30.67
C SER A 495 41.82 11.54 -31.59
N SER A 496 40.96 10.50 -31.46
CA SER A 496 40.92 9.45 -32.46
C SER A 496 40.38 10.09 -33.72
N SER A 497 41.28 10.32 -34.70
CA SER A 497 40.88 10.61 -36.07
C SER A 497 39.85 9.57 -36.51
N LEU A 498 38.68 10.02 -36.98
CA LEU A 498 37.65 9.15 -37.50
C LEU A 498 38.26 8.24 -38.57
N LEU A 499 38.11 6.93 -38.43
CA LEU A 499 38.57 5.98 -39.42
C LEU A 499 37.83 6.21 -40.73
N ASN A 500 38.53 6.28 -41.82
CA ASN A 500 37.92 6.31 -43.15
C ASN A 500 37.71 4.85 -43.62
N LEU A 501 36.48 4.38 -43.57
CA LEU A 501 36.10 2.98 -43.83
C LEU A 501 35.40 2.84 -45.17
N LYS A 502 35.82 3.61 -46.17
CA LYS A 502 35.33 3.56 -47.55
C LYS A 502 35.47 2.15 -48.15
N GLY A 503 34.38 1.62 -48.70
CA GLY A 503 34.32 0.26 -49.26
C GLY A 503 33.97 -0.82 -48.25
N LYS A 504 33.78 -0.49 -46.98
CA LYS A 504 33.19 -1.36 -45.97
C LYS A 504 31.66 -1.25 -45.98
N LYS A 505 30.97 -2.37 -45.98
CA LYS A 505 29.49 -2.41 -46.07
C LYS A 505 28.84 -2.83 -44.78
N ILE A 506 27.86 -2.03 -44.31
CA ILE A 506 27.13 -2.29 -43.07
C ILE A 506 25.63 -2.46 -43.36
N LEU A 507 24.97 -3.33 -42.58
CA LEU A 507 23.53 -3.50 -42.57
C LEU A 507 22.96 -2.98 -41.25
N ILE A 508 21.97 -2.08 -41.31
CA ILE A 508 21.21 -1.60 -40.17
C ILE A 508 19.81 -2.20 -40.25
N VAL A 509 19.41 -2.92 -39.19
CA VAL A 509 18.11 -3.61 -39.11
C VAL A 509 17.33 -3.04 -37.94
N ASP A 510 16.20 -2.37 -38.24
CA ASP A 510 15.31 -1.76 -37.24
C ASP A 510 13.93 -1.60 -37.88
N ASP A 511 12.84 -1.88 -37.16
CA ASP A 511 11.47 -1.75 -37.70
C ASP A 511 11.03 -0.28 -37.84
N ASN A 512 11.74 0.64 -37.19
CA ASN A 512 11.47 2.07 -37.23
C ASN A 512 12.42 2.80 -38.19
N LYS A 513 11.87 3.33 -39.29
CA LYS A 513 12.61 4.11 -40.29
C LYS A 513 13.37 5.30 -39.71
N ILE A 514 12.87 5.91 -38.60
CA ILE A 514 13.53 7.06 -37.95
C ILE A 514 14.84 6.60 -37.30
N ASN A 515 14.83 5.43 -36.62
CA ASN A 515 16.03 4.85 -36.01
C ASN A 515 17.09 4.50 -37.06
N ILE A 516 16.68 3.93 -38.19
CA ILE A 516 17.56 3.66 -39.33
C ILE A 516 18.21 4.96 -39.82
N LYS A 517 17.39 6.01 -40.05
CA LYS A 517 17.89 7.30 -40.52
C LYS A 517 18.87 7.94 -39.54
N LEU A 518 18.59 7.84 -38.25
CA LEU A 518 19.48 8.35 -37.19
C LEU A 518 20.82 7.59 -37.17
N ALA A 519 20.76 6.27 -37.16
CA ALA A 519 21.96 5.42 -37.18
C ALA A 519 22.79 5.65 -38.45
N THR A 520 22.13 5.75 -39.62
CA THR A 520 22.80 6.10 -40.90
C THR A 520 23.55 7.41 -40.77
N ARG A 521 22.92 8.47 -40.27
CA ARG A 521 23.58 9.79 -40.12
C ARG A 521 24.77 9.78 -39.16
N LEU A 522 24.72 8.99 -38.08
CA LEU A 522 25.85 8.82 -37.17
C LEU A 522 27.02 8.08 -37.83
N LEU A 523 26.77 7.20 -38.78
CA LEU A 523 27.74 6.39 -39.49
C LEU A 523 28.28 7.03 -40.77
N GLU A 524 27.62 8.08 -41.31
CA GLU A 524 28.09 8.85 -42.50
C GLU A 524 29.52 9.38 -42.35
N SER A 525 29.90 9.79 -41.14
CA SER A 525 31.21 10.32 -40.84
C SER A 525 32.38 9.33 -41.04
N TYR A 526 32.06 8.02 -41.16
CA TYR A 526 33.05 6.95 -41.39
C TYR A 526 33.16 6.50 -42.84
N ASN A 527 32.34 7.05 -43.75
CA ASN A 527 32.27 6.71 -45.18
C ASN A 527 31.92 5.24 -45.48
N PHE A 528 31.07 4.62 -44.67
CA PHE A 528 30.56 3.28 -44.93
C PHE A 528 29.59 3.23 -46.14
N GLU A 529 29.51 2.08 -46.79
CA GLU A 529 28.37 1.72 -47.62
C GLU A 529 27.26 1.17 -46.72
N ILE A 530 26.16 1.93 -46.57
CA ILE A 530 25.11 1.61 -45.61
C ILE A 530 23.90 1.05 -46.35
N ASP A 531 23.47 -0.15 -45.95
CA ASP A 531 22.21 -0.77 -46.35
C ASP A 531 21.29 -0.88 -45.12
N SER A 532 19.97 -1.02 -45.32
CA SER A 532 19.02 -1.10 -44.23
C SER A 532 17.94 -2.13 -44.48
N ALA A 533 17.41 -2.74 -43.40
CA ALA A 533 16.28 -3.66 -43.43
C ALA A 533 15.27 -3.27 -42.35
N LEU A 534 13.97 -3.42 -42.65
CA LEU A 534 12.87 -3.08 -41.73
C LEU A 534 12.35 -4.25 -40.91
N SER A 535 12.94 -5.44 -41.07
CA SER A 535 12.54 -6.64 -40.32
C SER A 535 13.64 -7.70 -40.31
N GLY A 536 13.52 -8.65 -39.37
CA GLY A 536 14.40 -9.81 -39.34
C GLY A 536 14.33 -10.65 -40.60
N LYS A 537 13.18 -10.77 -41.25
CA LYS A 537 13.01 -11.49 -42.52
C LYS A 537 13.80 -10.82 -43.65
N GLU A 538 13.68 -9.52 -43.79
CA GLU A 538 14.45 -8.75 -44.79
C GLU A 538 15.96 -8.81 -44.52
N CYS A 539 16.36 -8.81 -43.25
CA CYS A 539 17.75 -9.04 -42.86
C CYS A 539 18.28 -10.38 -43.39
N LEU A 540 17.56 -11.49 -43.16
CA LEU A 540 17.93 -12.79 -43.65
C LEU A 540 18.08 -12.87 -45.17
N GLU A 541 17.16 -12.24 -45.92
CA GLU A 541 17.20 -12.16 -47.37
C GLU A 541 18.42 -11.36 -47.88
N LYS A 542 18.72 -10.21 -47.23
CA LYS A 542 19.85 -9.36 -47.62
C LYS A 542 21.19 -10.03 -47.33
N VAL A 543 21.35 -10.69 -46.19
CA VAL A 543 22.57 -11.44 -45.85
C VAL A 543 22.82 -12.63 -46.79
N LYS A 544 21.75 -13.22 -47.32
CA LYS A 544 21.86 -14.27 -48.36
C LYS A 544 22.41 -13.72 -49.69
N ASN A 545 22.04 -12.48 -50.05
CA ASN A 545 22.30 -11.90 -51.37
C ASN A 545 23.53 -10.97 -51.40
N ALA A 546 24.03 -10.50 -50.26
CA ALA A 546 25.15 -9.57 -50.18
C ALA A 546 26.05 -9.88 -48.98
N LYS A 547 27.33 -9.51 -49.08
CA LYS A 547 28.28 -9.60 -47.96
C LYS A 547 28.32 -8.27 -47.24
N TYR A 548 28.30 -8.34 -45.92
CA TYR A 548 28.44 -7.20 -45.03
C TYR A 548 29.67 -7.37 -44.15
N ASP A 549 30.25 -6.26 -43.66
CA ASP A 549 31.38 -6.27 -42.73
C ASP A 549 30.93 -6.13 -41.28
N LEU A 550 29.71 -5.55 -41.04
CA LEU A 550 29.09 -5.40 -39.72
C LEU A 550 27.58 -5.33 -39.86
N ILE A 551 26.84 -5.89 -38.92
CA ILE A 551 25.38 -5.80 -38.84
C ILE A 551 24.99 -5.17 -37.52
N PHE A 552 24.17 -4.12 -37.55
CA PHE A 552 23.43 -3.62 -36.39
C PHE A 552 22.02 -4.17 -36.42
N LEU A 553 21.61 -4.93 -35.40
CA LEU A 553 20.34 -5.65 -35.36
C LEU A 553 19.53 -5.25 -34.13
N ASP A 554 18.35 -4.67 -34.37
CA ASP A 554 17.45 -4.33 -33.27
C ASP A 554 16.97 -5.59 -32.54
N HIS A 555 16.97 -5.53 -31.22
CA HIS A 555 16.49 -6.60 -30.36
C HIS A 555 14.97 -6.79 -30.47
N MET A 556 14.20 -5.70 -30.49
CA MET A 556 12.74 -5.69 -30.42
C MET A 556 12.14 -5.32 -31.76
N MET A 557 11.76 -6.33 -32.56
CA MET A 557 11.08 -6.15 -33.82
C MET A 557 9.82 -7.02 -33.89
N PRO A 558 8.76 -6.56 -34.57
CA PRO A 558 7.55 -7.37 -34.81
C PRO A 558 7.87 -8.64 -35.62
N GLU A 559 7.09 -9.69 -35.42
CA GLU A 559 7.13 -11.01 -36.09
C GLU A 559 8.42 -11.81 -35.82
N LEU A 560 9.59 -11.24 -36.03
CA LEU A 560 10.88 -11.90 -35.86
C LEU A 560 11.83 -10.97 -35.09
N ASP A 561 12.01 -11.24 -33.78
CA ASP A 561 12.88 -10.45 -32.93
C ASP A 561 14.38 -10.64 -33.27
N GLY A 562 15.23 -9.75 -32.75
CA GLY A 562 16.66 -9.77 -33.05
C GLY A 562 17.36 -11.05 -32.58
N VAL A 563 16.96 -11.62 -31.44
CA VAL A 563 17.56 -12.85 -30.92
C VAL A 563 17.21 -14.03 -31.80
N THR A 564 15.97 -14.16 -32.22
CA THR A 564 15.51 -15.19 -33.13
C THR A 564 16.14 -15.03 -34.52
N THR A 565 16.24 -13.79 -35.02
CA THR A 565 16.95 -13.46 -36.27
C THR A 565 18.41 -13.89 -36.19
N MET A 566 19.10 -13.63 -35.09
CA MET A 566 20.50 -14.04 -34.89
C MET A 566 20.67 -15.59 -34.89
N LYS A 567 19.74 -16.31 -34.26
CA LYS A 567 19.75 -17.79 -34.27
C LYS A 567 19.59 -18.31 -35.70
N LEU A 568 18.61 -17.79 -36.44
CA LEU A 568 18.38 -18.21 -37.84
C LEU A 568 19.55 -17.85 -38.75
N LEU A 569 20.23 -16.73 -38.54
CA LEU A 569 21.48 -16.39 -39.23
C LEU A 569 22.55 -17.48 -38.98
N LYS A 570 22.75 -17.88 -37.72
CA LYS A 570 23.72 -18.94 -37.38
C LYS A 570 23.37 -20.29 -38.00
N GLU A 571 22.11 -20.67 -38.05
CA GLU A 571 21.63 -21.92 -38.62
C GLU A 571 21.70 -21.94 -40.14
N SER A 572 21.74 -20.76 -40.77
CA SER A 572 21.77 -20.63 -42.25
C SER A 572 23.06 -21.14 -42.91
N GLY A 573 24.13 -21.33 -42.17
CA GLY A 573 25.44 -21.76 -42.69
C GLY A 573 26.19 -20.70 -43.52
N TYR A 574 25.69 -19.44 -43.57
CA TYR A 574 26.38 -18.35 -44.24
C TYR A 574 27.57 -17.84 -43.39
N ASN A 575 28.54 -17.20 -44.04
CA ASN A 575 29.61 -16.51 -43.35
C ASN A 575 29.04 -15.20 -42.77
N ILE A 576 28.71 -15.19 -41.47
CA ILE A 576 28.06 -14.07 -40.81
C ILE A 576 29.15 -13.12 -40.32
N PRO A 577 29.06 -11.81 -40.66
CA PRO A 577 29.93 -10.79 -40.08
C PRO A 577 29.62 -10.58 -38.60
N PRO A 578 30.44 -9.82 -37.86
CA PRO A 578 30.07 -9.40 -36.52
C PRO A 578 28.66 -8.78 -36.50
N VAL A 579 27.84 -9.17 -35.50
CA VAL A 579 26.48 -8.65 -35.31
C VAL A 579 26.41 -7.96 -33.97
N VAL A 580 25.99 -6.71 -33.96
CA VAL A 580 25.82 -5.88 -32.78
C VAL A 580 24.34 -5.69 -32.48
N ALA A 581 23.92 -6.05 -31.26
CA ALA A 581 22.55 -5.84 -30.84
C ALA A 581 22.28 -4.37 -30.53
N LEU A 582 21.18 -3.81 -31.06
CA LEU A 582 20.64 -2.53 -30.64
C LEU A 582 19.56 -2.78 -29.59
N THR A 583 19.67 -2.17 -28.41
CA THR A 583 18.75 -2.44 -27.30
C THR A 583 18.27 -1.16 -26.64
N ALA A 584 16.99 -1.12 -26.23
CA ALA A 584 16.45 -0.03 -25.42
C ALA A 584 16.98 -0.04 -23.97
N ASN A 585 17.68 -1.10 -23.55
CA ASN A 585 18.09 -1.30 -22.15
C ASN A 585 19.62 -1.27 -22.07
N SER A 586 20.15 -0.29 -21.33
CA SER A 586 21.60 -0.02 -21.19
C SER A 586 22.30 -0.80 -20.07
N TYR A 587 21.61 -1.80 -19.46
CA TYR A 587 22.17 -2.50 -18.31
C TYR A 587 23.26 -3.51 -18.70
N THR A 588 24.42 -3.38 -18.08
CA THR A 588 25.60 -4.26 -18.24
C THR A 588 25.32 -5.75 -18.01
N GLY A 589 24.25 -6.09 -17.25
CA GLY A 589 23.81 -7.47 -17.05
C GLY A 589 23.28 -8.19 -18.30
N LEU A 590 22.89 -7.45 -19.35
CA LEU A 590 22.40 -8.03 -20.60
C LEU A 590 23.52 -8.41 -21.59
N LYS A 591 24.73 -7.93 -21.38
CA LYS A 591 25.89 -8.24 -22.24
C LYS A 591 26.11 -9.76 -22.33
N GLY A 592 26.05 -10.47 -21.21
CA GLY A 592 26.16 -11.94 -21.19
C GLY A 592 25.10 -12.62 -22.03
N LYS A 593 23.85 -12.22 -21.91
CA LYS A 593 22.72 -12.81 -22.66
C LYS A 593 22.87 -12.62 -24.18
N TYR A 594 23.33 -11.43 -24.64
CA TYR A 594 23.55 -11.18 -26.06
C TYR A 594 24.75 -11.97 -26.60
N LEU A 595 25.84 -12.07 -25.83
CA LEU A 595 26.99 -12.87 -26.22
C LEU A 595 26.62 -14.37 -26.28
N GLU A 596 25.87 -14.90 -25.32
CA GLU A 596 25.34 -16.28 -25.34
C GLU A 596 24.40 -16.51 -26.53
N ALA A 597 23.57 -15.55 -26.89
CA ALA A 597 22.72 -15.60 -28.08
C ALA A 597 23.55 -15.52 -29.39
N GLY A 598 24.83 -15.13 -29.30
CA GLY A 598 25.79 -15.11 -30.41
C GLY A 598 26.06 -13.78 -31.04
N PHE A 599 25.58 -12.70 -30.47
CA PHE A 599 25.98 -11.34 -30.85
C PHE A 599 27.46 -11.09 -30.50
N SER A 600 28.12 -10.26 -31.30
CA SER A 600 29.53 -9.91 -31.08
C SER A 600 29.69 -8.77 -30.07
N ASP A 601 28.68 -7.89 -29.95
CA ASP A 601 28.59 -6.81 -28.98
C ASP A 601 27.16 -6.24 -28.94
N TYR A 602 26.92 -5.17 -28.14
CA TYR A 602 25.65 -4.48 -28.09
C TYR A 602 25.84 -2.96 -27.99
N LEU A 603 24.79 -2.18 -28.37
CA LEU A 603 24.69 -0.73 -28.20
C LEU A 603 23.32 -0.38 -27.63
N SER A 604 23.28 0.52 -26.66
CA SER A 604 22.04 1.05 -26.11
C SER A 604 21.43 2.09 -27.03
N LYS A 605 20.10 2.09 -27.14
CA LYS A 605 19.33 3.18 -27.72
C LYS A 605 18.95 4.21 -26.64
N PRO A 606 19.10 5.55 -26.91
CA PRO A 606 19.56 6.14 -28.15
C PRO A 606 21.07 5.96 -28.37
N ILE A 607 21.48 5.64 -29.61
CA ILE A 607 22.86 5.38 -29.97
C ILE A 607 23.69 6.64 -29.73
N SER A 608 24.67 6.55 -28.79
CA SER A 608 25.61 7.66 -28.56
C SER A 608 26.79 7.58 -29.54
N PHE A 609 27.20 8.72 -30.07
CA PHE A 609 28.33 8.79 -31.00
C PHE A 609 29.61 8.25 -30.36
N ARG A 610 29.82 8.48 -29.06
CA ARG A 610 30.99 8.02 -28.30
C ARG A 610 31.07 6.48 -28.21
N GLU A 611 29.93 5.83 -27.88
CA GLU A 611 29.87 4.36 -27.80
C GLU A 611 30.01 3.73 -29.17
N LEU A 612 29.33 4.32 -30.18
CA LEU A 612 29.45 3.89 -31.56
C LEU A 612 30.93 3.98 -32.05
N ASN A 613 31.62 5.07 -31.75
CA ASN A 613 33.01 5.24 -32.11
C ASN A 613 33.94 4.20 -31.47
N LYS A 614 33.76 3.92 -30.17
CA LYS A 614 34.50 2.86 -29.48
C LYS A 614 34.25 1.49 -30.13
N LEU A 615 33.01 1.20 -30.51
CA LEU A 615 32.65 -0.08 -31.13
C LEU A 615 33.21 -0.18 -32.56
N ILE A 616 33.13 0.85 -33.36
CA ILE A 616 33.73 0.90 -34.70
C ILE A 616 35.24 0.70 -34.65
N ASN A 617 35.92 1.39 -33.74
CA ASN A 617 37.36 1.19 -33.52
C ASN A 617 37.69 -0.25 -33.10
N LYS A 618 36.86 -0.88 -32.25
CA LYS A 618 37.07 -2.28 -31.84
C LYS A 618 37.02 -3.26 -33.02
N PHE A 619 36.12 -3.06 -33.99
CA PHE A 619 35.95 -3.97 -35.10
C PHE A 619 36.81 -3.67 -36.34
N PHE A 620 37.22 -2.41 -36.51
CA PHE A 620 37.90 -1.95 -37.72
C PHE A 620 39.29 -1.32 -37.52
N SER A 621 39.73 -1.09 -36.26
CA SER A 621 41.17 -0.77 -36.05
C SER A 621 41.98 -2.02 -36.37
N GLU A 622 42.93 -1.87 -37.24
CA GLU A 622 43.90 -2.95 -37.56
C GLU A 622 44.59 -3.42 -36.26
N LYS A 623 44.61 -4.72 -36.05
CA LYS A 623 45.43 -5.38 -35.01
C LYS A 623 46.90 -5.21 -35.30
#